data_68702b06fdd6ea8e05e2aef141919310
#
_entry.id   68702b06fdd6ea8e05e2aef141919310
#
_cell.length_a   1.000
_cell.length_b   1.000
_cell.length_c   1.000
_cell.angle_alpha   90.00
_cell.angle_beta   90.00
_cell.angle_gamma   90.00
#
_symmetry.space_group_name_H-M   'P 1'
#
loop_
_entity.id
_entity.type
_entity.pdbx_description
1 polymer ?
#
loop_
_entity_poly.entity_id
_entity_poly.type
_entity_poly.pdbx_seq_one_letter_code
_entity_poly.pdbx_strand_id
1 'polypeptide(L)'
;MSNELTGAKVLAKMLHDYGVTDIFHVPAVLRTTMAELETISNIRRIHAHGEASAAYMADGYARASGRPGVCAAQIIGALNLAAGLRDAWLAKSPVIALTGGRDRATKFRKAYQE
;
A
#
# COMPACT_ATOMS: atom_id res chain seq x y z
N MET A 1 -1.09 -25.60 8.95
CA MET A 1 -0.72 -24.26 8.41
C MET A 1 0.77 -24.12 8.56
N SER A 2 1.52 -23.98 7.46
CA SER A 2 2.97 -23.90 7.51
C SER A 2 3.40 -22.64 8.26
N ASN A 3 4.30 -22.82 9.21
CA ASN A 3 4.88 -21.74 10.02
C ASN A 3 5.94 -20.94 9.21
N GLU A 4 5.81 -20.97 7.89
CA GLU A 4 6.77 -20.39 6.97
C GLU A 4 6.61 -18.87 6.92
N LEU A 5 7.71 -18.17 7.12
CA LEU A 5 7.76 -16.71 7.10
C LEU A 5 7.81 -16.22 5.63
N THR A 6 6.67 -15.87 5.07
CA THR A 6 6.58 -15.31 3.72
C THR A 6 6.82 -13.79 3.72
N GLY A 7 7.22 -13.25 2.57
CA GLY A 7 7.36 -11.79 2.42
C GLY A 7 6.06 -11.02 2.74
N ALA A 8 4.90 -11.61 2.41
CA ALA A 8 3.60 -11.03 2.74
C ALA A 8 3.38 -10.92 4.25
N LYS A 9 3.70 -11.98 5.01
CA LYS A 9 3.63 -11.97 6.48
C LYS A 9 4.60 -10.97 7.09
N VAL A 10 5.82 -10.90 6.56
CA VAL A 10 6.83 -9.93 7.03
C VAL A 10 6.32 -8.52 6.84
N LEU A 11 5.84 -8.17 5.64
CA LEU A 11 5.33 -6.83 5.35
C LEU A 11 4.11 -6.48 6.23
N ALA A 12 3.16 -7.40 6.35
CA ALA A 12 2.00 -7.20 7.19
C ALA A 12 2.38 -6.97 8.66
N LYS A 13 3.31 -7.80 9.18
CA LYS A 13 3.82 -7.64 10.54
C LYS A 13 4.56 -6.32 10.73
N MET A 14 5.39 -5.91 9.79
CA MET A 14 6.09 -4.62 9.86
C MET A 14 5.10 -3.45 9.92
N LEU A 15 4.09 -3.42 9.07
CA LEU A 15 3.07 -2.37 9.09
C LEU A 15 2.37 -2.31 10.46
N HIS A 16 2.03 -3.47 11.03
CA HIS A 16 1.43 -3.56 12.35
C HIS A 16 2.38 -3.06 13.44
N ASP A 17 3.62 -3.56 13.47
CA ASP A 17 4.60 -3.25 14.52
C ASP A 17 5.04 -1.77 14.51
N TYR A 18 5.07 -1.13 13.32
CA TYR A 18 5.29 0.31 13.19
C TYR A 18 4.05 1.16 13.50
N GLY A 19 2.96 0.53 13.91
CA GLY A 19 1.76 1.22 14.37
C GLY A 19 0.95 1.88 13.25
N VAL A 20 1.00 1.34 12.02
CA VAL A 20 0.11 1.77 10.95
C VAL A 20 -1.33 1.44 11.34
N THR A 21 -2.23 2.40 11.22
CA THR A 21 -3.65 2.24 11.55
C THR A 21 -4.54 2.17 10.33
N ASP A 22 -4.12 2.79 9.23
CA ASP A 22 -4.92 2.93 8.02
C ASP A 22 -4.08 2.72 6.76
N ILE A 23 -4.64 2.03 5.77
CA ILE A 23 -4.07 1.89 4.43
C ILE A 23 -5.13 2.33 3.43
N PHE A 24 -4.82 3.35 2.63
CA PHE A 24 -5.69 3.86 1.57
C PHE A 24 -5.35 3.20 0.25
N HIS A 25 -6.29 2.50 -0.38
CA HIS A 25 -5.94 1.71 -1.56
C HIS A 25 -7.10 1.53 -2.54
N VAL A 26 -6.74 1.23 -3.78
CA VAL A 26 -7.67 0.63 -4.74
C VAL A 26 -7.54 -0.89 -4.60
N PRO A 27 -8.65 -1.65 -4.57
CA PRO A 27 -8.62 -3.12 -4.41
C PRO A 27 -7.74 -3.84 -5.43
N ALA A 28 -7.37 -5.10 -5.11
CA ALA A 28 -6.52 -5.98 -5.91
C ALA A 28 -5.00 -5.70 -5.86
N VAL A 29 -4.54 -4.88 -4.93
CA VAL A 29 -3.12 -4.68 -4.65
C VAL A 29 -2.66 -5.60 -3.51
N LEU A 30 -1.45 -6.15 -3.62
CA LEU A 30 -0.79 -6.92 -2.54
C LEU A 30 -1.74 -7.89 -1.81
N ARG A 31 -2.53 -8.65 -2.57
CA ARG A 31 -3.64 -9.47 -2.06
C ARG A 31 -3.25 -10.37 -0.89
N THR A 32 -2.10 -11.03 -0.98
CA THR A 32 -1.62 -11.91 0.08
C THR A 32 -1.28 -11.13 1.34
N THR A 33 -0.61 -9.98 1.22
CA THR A 33 -0.31 -9.10 2.36
C THR A 33 -1.59 -8.56 2.99
N MET A 34 -2.58 -8.15 2.18
CA MET A 34 -3.87 -7.67 2.67
C MET A 34 -4.65 -8.75 3.42
N ALA A 35 -4.57 -10.02 2.98
CA ALA A 35 -5.15 -11.16 3.68
C ALA A 35 -4.44 -11.44 5.01
N GLU A 36 -3.11 -11.36 5.04
CA GLU A 36 -2.34 -11.52 6.30
C GLU A 36 -2.69 -10.41 7.30
N LEU A 37 -2.90 -9.17 6.85
CA LEU A 37 -3.33 -8.07 7.71
C LEU A 37 -4.68 -8.33 8.40
N GLU A 38 -5.60 -9.04 7.74
CA GLU A 38 -6.88 -9.42 8.36
C GLU A 38 -6.72 -10.33 9.58
N THR A 39 -5.67 -11.15 9.59
CA THR A 39 -5.45 -12.14 10.64
C THR A 39 -4.59 -11.62 11.79
N ILE A 40 -3.72 -10.65 11.55
CA ILE A 40 -2.71 -10.23 12.52
C ILE A 40 -2.87 -8.80 13.03
N SER A 41 -3.78 -8.01 12.45
CA SER A 41 -3.88 -6.60 12.79
C SER A 41 -5.30 -6.06 12.72
N ASN A 42 -5.50 -4.89 13.34
CA ASN A 42 -6.70 -4.07 13.21
C ASN A 42 -6.52 -2.91 12.23
N ILE A 43 -5.55 -3.01 11.31
CA ILE A 43 -5.31 -1.99 10.30
C ILE A 43 -6.54 -1.87 9.40
N ARG A 44 -7.12 -0.67 9.33
CA ARG A 44 -8.26 -0.41 8.46
C ARG A 44 -7.79 -0.30 7.01
N ARG A 45 -8.46 -1.00 6.11
CA ARG A 45 -8.22 -0.94 4.67
C ARG A 45 -9.29 -0.07 4.05
N ILE A 46 -8.94 1.17 3.75
CA ILE A 46 -9.87 2.18 3.25
C ILE A 46 -9.81 2.19 1.73
N HIS A 47 -10.92 1.82 1.10
CA HIS A 47 -11.03 1.79 -0.34
C HIS A 47 -11.21 3.19 -0.91
N ALA A 48 -10.36 3.55 -1.85
CA ALA A 48 -10.51 4.75 -2.67
C ALA A 48 -11.11 4.38 -4.04
N HIS A 49 -11.81 5.31 -4.67
CA HIS A 49 -12.35 5.13 -6.03
C HIS A 49 -11.27 5.29 -7.12
N GLY A 50 -10.08 5.74 -6.77
CA GLY A 50 -8.95 5.87 -7.67
C GLY A 50 -7.65 6.03 -6.90
N GLU A 51 -6.55 5.68 -7.53
CA GLU A 51 -5.24 5.65 -6.89
C GLU A 51 -4.76 7.05 -6.49
N ALA A 52 -5.01 8.07 -7.32
CA ALA A 52 -4.71 9.46 -6.96
C ALA A 52 -5.40 9.85 -5.64
N SER A 53 -6.68 9.47 -5.49
CA SER A 53 -7.42 9.71 -4.24
C SER A 53 -6.80 8.97 -3.06
N ALA A 54 -6.33 7.74 -3.26
CA ALA A 54 -5.64 6.99 -2.20
C ALA A 54 -4.37 7.71 -1.73
N ALA A 55 -3.59 8.26 -2.65
CA ALA A 55 -2.40 9.04 -2.32
C ALA A 55 -2.74 10.35 -1.60
N TYR A 56 -3.76 11.09 -2.05
CA TYR A 56 -4.23 12.30 -1.36
C TYR A 56 -4.81 12.00 0.04
N MET A 57 -5.52 10.90 0.21
CA MET A 57 -6.01 10.46 1.52
C MET A 57 -4.84 10.17 2.46
N ALA A 58 -3.80 9.47 1.99
CA ALA A 58 -2.59 9.21 2.77
C ALA A 58 -1.85 10.50 3.15
N ASP A 59 -1.75 11.46 2.22
CA ASP A 59 -1.16 12.78 2.47
C ASP A 59 -1.96 13.55 3.53
N GLY A 60 -3.29 13.62 3.37
CA GLY A 60 -4.18 14.27 4.33
C GLY A 60 -4.10 13.65 5.72
N TYR A 61 -4.08 12.31 5.79
CA TYR A 61 -3.88 11.57 7.04
C TYR A 61 -2.54 11.94 7.70
N ALA A 62 -1.45 11.94 6.91
CA ALA A 62 -0.13 12.27 7.43
C ALA A 62 -0.06 13.68 8.01
N ARG A 63 -0.63 14.66 7.31
CA ARG A 63 -0.68 16.05 7.77
C ARG A 63 -1.52 16.21 9.05
N ALA A 64 -2.67 15.55 9.12
CA ALA A 64 -3.58 15.68 10.25
C ALA A 64 -3.10 14.93 11.49
N SER A 65 -2.52 13.75 11.31
CA SER A 65 -2.12 12.87 12.42
C SER A 65 -0.68 13.07 12.90
N GLY A 66 0.18 13.68 12.09
CA GLY A 66 1.62 13.74 12.32
C GLY A 66 2.32 12.36 12.18
N ARG A 67 1.64 11.36 11.59
CA ARG A 67 2.12 9.99 11.42
C ARG A 67 2.22 9.66 9.93
N PRO A 68 3.06 8.70 9.52
CA PRO A 68 3.12 8.30 8.14
C PRO A 68 1.77 7.81 7.61
N GLY A 69 1.33 8.39 6.49
CA GLY A 69 0.18 7.89 5.73
C GLY A 69 0.62 6.78 4.78
N VAL A 70 -0.18 5.72 4.64
CA VAL A 70 0.14 4.60 3.77
C VAL A 70 -0.88 4.51 2.65
N CYS A 71 -0.43 4.54 1.40
CA CYS A 71 -1.28 4.24 0.25
C CYS A 71 -0.75 3.03 -0.52
N ALA A 72 -1.66 2.36 -1.23
CA ALA A 72 -1.29 1.18 -1.99
C ALA A 72 -2.03 1.10 -3.33
N ALA A 73 -1.30 0.71 -4.37
CA ALA A 73 -1.85 0.51 -5.71
C ALA A 73 -1.15 -0.61 -6.46
N GLN A 74 -1.88 -1.24 -7.37
CA GLN A 74 -1.33 -2.23 -8.28
C GLN A 74 -0.30 -1.60 -9.23
N ILE A 75 0.50 -2.41 -9.92
CA ILE A 75 1.62 -1.95 -10.76
C ILE A 75 1.24 -0.83 -11.75
N ILE A 76 0.10 -0.95 -12.43
CA ILE A 76 -0.38 0.11 -13.35
C ILE A 76 -0.92 1.31 -12.57
N GLY A 77 -1.68 1.04 -11.52
CA GLY A 77 -2.22 2.08 -10.63
C GLY A 77 -1.14 2.87 -9.89
N ALA A 78 0.08 2.33 -9.78
CA ALA A 78 1.23 3.06 -9.22
C ALA A 78 1.50 4.38 -9.95
N LEU A 79 1.29 4.42 -11.28
CA LEU A 79 1.42 5.66 -12.05
C LEU A 79 0.33 6.68 -11.68
N ASN A 80 -0.86 6.21 -11.34
CA ASN A 80 -1.96 7.07 -10.93
C ASN A 80 -1.80 7.64 -9.52
N LEU A 81 -0.97 7.04 -8.66
CA LEU A 81 -0.61 7.63 -7.36
C LEU A 81 0.19 8.93 -7.51
N ALA A 82 0.85 9.13 -8.66
CA ALA A 82 1.87 10.17 -8.85
C ALA A 82 1.39 11.57 -8.47
N ALA A 83 0.15 11.94 -8.77
CA ALA A 83 -0.39 13.27 -8.46
C ALA A 83 -0.36 13.53 -6.94
N GLY A 84 -0.97 12.65 -6.14
CA GLY A 84 -0.99 12.80 -4.69
C GLY A 84 0.39 12.64 -4.05
N LEU A 85 1.24 11.76 -4.58
CA LEU A 85 2.62 11.61 -4.11
C LEU A 85 3.46 12.87 -4.41
N ARG A 86 3.21 13.53 -5.55
CA ARG A 86 3.89 14.80 -5.87
C ARG A 86 3.53 15.89 -4.88
N ASP A 87 2.26 16.01 -4.50
CA ASP A 87 1.82 16.99 -3.50
C ASP A 87 2.39 16.68 -2.12
N ALA A 88 2.35 15.42 -1.70
CA ALA A 88 2.97 14.98 -0.46
C ALA A 88 4.46 15.32 -0.41
N TRP A 89 5.17 15.08 -1.52
CA TRP A 89 6.60 15.44 -1.64
C TRP A 89 6.84 16.92 -1.46
N LEU A 90 6.08 17.76 -2.15
CA LEU A 90 6.21 19.23 -2.04
C LEU A 90 5.92 19.73 -0.62
N ALA A 91 4.92 19.14 0.03
CA ALA A 91 4.53 19.46 1.40
C ALA A 91 5.44 18.81 2.46
N LYS A 92 6.39 17.94 2.06
CA LYS A 92 7.21 17.14 2.96
C LYS A 92 6.39 16.25 3.91
N SER A 93 5.21 15.82 3.46
CA SER A 93 4.38 14.89 4.21
C SER A 93 4.97 13.48 4.18
N PRO A 94 5.01 12.77 5.32
CA PRO A 94 5.51 11.39 5.37
C PRO A 94 4.48 10.43 4.78
N VAL A 95 4.62 10.08 3.51
CA VAL A 95 3.75 9.11 2.83
C VAL A 95 4.57 7.91 2.36
N ILE A 96 4.06 6.72 2.65
CA ILE A 96 4.60 5.44 2.18
C ILE A 96 3.67 4.94 1.07
N ALA A 97 4.22 4.75 -0.12
CA ALA A 97 3.50 4.16 -1.24
C ALA A 97 3.93 2.69 -1.44
N LEU A 98 2.97 1.78 -1.31
CA LEU A 98 3.18 0.36 -1.56
C LEU A 98 2.63 0.04 -2.95
N THR A 99 3.47 -0.52 -3.81
CA THR A 99 3.05 -0.88 -5.16
C THR A 99 3.32 -2.35 -5.45
N GLY A 100 2.45 -2.95 -6.26
CA GLY A 100 2.68 -4.28 -6.79
C GLY A 100 3.88 -4.30 -7.74
N GLY A 101 4.44 -5.46 -7.92
CA GLY A 101 5.51 -5.73 -8.88
C GLY A 101 5.26 -7.05 -9.59
N ARG A 102 6.02 -7.31 -10.63
CA ARG A 102 5.94 -8.59 -11.36
C ARG A 102 6.57 -9.72 -10.59
N ASP A 103 5.95 -10.88 -10.66
CA ASP A 103 6.58 -12.12 -10.23
C ASP A 103 7.87 -12.40 -11.03
N ARG A 104 8.85 -13.01 -10.38
CA ARG A 104 10.13 -13.38 -11.01
C ARG A 104 9.94 -14.30 -12.21
N ALA A 105 8.97 -15.20 -12.16
CA ALA A 105 8.67 -16.14 -13.25
C ALA A 105 8.12 -15.43 -14.50
N THR A 106 7.51 -14.27 -14.34
CA THR A 106 6.89 -13.51 -15.44
C THR A 106 7.67 -12.25 -15.84
N LYS A 107 8.83 -12.00 -15.21
CA LYS A 107 9.63 -10.79 -15.38
C LYS A 107 9.86 -10.37 -16.84
N PHE A 108 10.00 -11.34 -17.73
CA PHE A 108 10.25 -11.10 -19.16
C PHE A 108 9.01 -11.30 -20.04
N ARG A 109 7.86 -11.57 -19.45
CA ARG A 109 6.59 -11.71 -20.18
C ARG A 109 5.83 -10.39 -20.13
N LYS A 110 5.04 -10.12 -21.15
CA LYS A 110 4.14 -8.95 -21.19
C LYS A 110 2.87 -9.25 -20.38
N ALA A 111 3.02 -9.51 -19.10
CA ALA A 111 1.88 -9.71 -18.23
C ALA A 111 1.13 -8.39 -18.01
N TYR A 112 -0.20 -8.45 -18.02
CA TYR A 112 -1.04 -7.25 -17.94
C TYR A 112 -1.02 -6.62 -16.55
N GLN A 113 -1.25 -7.41 -15.54
CA GLN A 113 -1.27 -6.97 -14.15
C GLN A 113 -0.72 -8.06 -13.24
N GLU A 114 0.23 -7.76 -12.43
CA GLU A 114 0.77 -8.66 -11.40
C GLU A 114 1.23 -7.90 -10.17
#